data_17ebe49c63b26d26af25467333d2eff3
#
_entry.id   17ebe49c63b26d26af25467333d2eff3
#
_cell.length_a   1.000
_cell.length_b   1.000
_cell.length_c   1.000
_cell.angle_alpha   90.00
_cell.angle_beta   90.00
_cell.angle_gamma   90.00
#
_symmetry.space_group_name_H-M   'P 1'
#
loop_
_entity.id
_entity.type
_entity.pdbx_description
1 polymer ?
#
loop_
_entity_poly.entity_id
_entity_poly.type
_entity_poly.pdbx_seq_one_letter_code
_entity_poly.pdbx_strand_id
1 'polypeptide(L)'
;MHAVLERVVSQMSSEVLGQNAETTQLHPNGLAYKWSAQQVVEHLVLGYRLTSSALETRLNKGRLSRKRKRTYLQWSLQLMILTFGKLPRGVPALDELMPVAGSFAAIDGQQLGNLIRQEMDAMDKLFDACRRKFGMERVAVHPFLGPLRVDQWRRFHVVHGLHHLTQLRSVIEQVAPMRVPAPIAGPTLVEKLHVPSQRPLA
;
A
#
# COMPACT_ATOMS: atom_id res chain seq x y z
N MET A 1 0.09 -3.53 9.20
CA MET A 1 -0.58 -3.40 7.89
C MET A 1 -0.47 -4.70 7.09
N HIS A 2 0.72 -5.25 6.85
CA HIS A 2 0.98 -6.45 6.04
C HIS A 2 0.14 -7.65 6.47
N ALA A 3 0.23 -8.04 7.74
CA ALA A 3 -0.52 -9.16 8.29
C ALA A 3 -2.06 -8.98 8.17
N VAL A 4 -2.55 -7.75 8.10
CA VAL A 4 -3.98 -7.50 7.91
C VAL A 4 -4.38 -7.70 6.46
N LEU A 5 -3.59 -7.19 5.50
CA LEU A 5 -3.82 -7.43 4.07
C LEU A 5 -3.77 -8.92 3.74
N GLU A 6 -2.71 -9.60 4.17
CA GLU A 6 -2.54 -11.03 3.99
C GLU A 6 -3.73 -11.82 4.56
N ARG A 7 -4.12 -11.53 5.81
CA ARG A 7 -5.25 -12.21 6.46
C ARG A 7 -6.57 -11.98 5.73
N VAL A 8 -6.86 -10.75 5.31
CA VAL A 8 -8.09 -10.44 4.57
C VAL A 8 -8.15 -11.20 3.26
N VAL A 9 -7.03 -11.23 2.52
CA VAL A 9 -6.96 -11.85 1.20
C VAL A 9 -6.95 -13.38 1.27
N SER A 10 -6.16 -13.96 2.19
CA SER A 10 -5.98 -15.43 2.29
C SER A 10 -7.25 -16.18 2.70
N GLN A 11 -8.26 -15.47 3.21
CA GLN A 11 -9.56 -16.06 3.57
C GLN A 11 -10.56 -16.06 2.40
N MET A 12 -10.22 -15.47 1.25
CA MET A 12 -11.12 -15.34 0.10
C MET A 12 -10.88 -16.44 -0.92
N SER A 13 -11.97 -16.93 -1.51
CA SER A 13 -11.89 -17.84 -2.67
C SER A 13 -11.48 -17.06 -3.92
N SER A 14 -10.91 -17.75 -4.90
CA SER A 14 -10.57 -17.16 -6.21
C SER A 14 -11.78 -16.58 -6.93
N GLU A 15 -12.95 -17.19 -6.76
CA GLU A 15 -14.21 -16.69 -7.29
C GLU A 15 -14.56 -15.30 -6.75
N VAL A 16 -14.50 -15.11 -5.43
CA VAL A 16 -14.78 -13.81 -4.78
C VAL A 16 -13.72 -12.78 -5.15
N LEU A 17 -12.45 -13.18 -5.21
CA LEU A 17 -11.35 -12.28 -5.55
C LEU A 17 -11.42 -11.78 -6.99
N GLY A 18 -11.90 -12.62 -7.92
CA GLY A 18 -12.01 -12.28 -9.34
C GLY A 18 -13.24 -11.44 -9.71
N GLN A 19 -14.25 -11.38 -8.84
CA GLN A 19 -15.47 -10.62 -9.12
C GLN A 19 -15.23 -9.12 -9.04
N ASN A 20 -15.65 -8.39 -10.07
CA ASN A 20 -15.66 -6.94 -10.05
C ASN A 20 -16.84 -6.44 -9.20
N ALA A 21 -16.61 -5.40 -8.41
CA ALA A 21 -17.69 -4.71 -7.72
C ALA A 21 -18.58 -4.01 -8.76
N GLU A 22 -19.90 -4.16 -8.64
CA GLU A 22 -20.85 -3.38 -9.43
C GLU A 22 -20.60 -1.89 -9.18
N THR A 23 -20.55 -1.10 -10.24
CA THR A 23 -20.32 0.33 -10.11
C THR A 23 -21.49 1.12 -10.63
N THR A 24 -21.98 2.00 -9.78
CA THR A 24 -22.94 3.04 -10.16
C THR A 24 -22.26 4.32 -10.64
N GLN A 25 -20.93 4.41 -10.58
CA GLN A 25 -20.19 5.61 -11.00
C GLN A 25 -19.56 5.38 -12.36
N LEU A 26 -20.07 6.09 -13.36
CA LEU A 26 -19.47 6.19 -14.70
C LEU A 26 -18.14 6.93 -14.60
N HIS A 27 -17.07 6.31 -15.09
CA HIS A 27 -15.82 7.02 -15.34
C HIS A 27 -16.06 8.06 -16.46
N PRO A 28 -15.38 9.23 -16.47
CA PRO A 28 -15.55 10.23 -17.55
C PRO A 28 -15.38 9.67 -18.97
N ASN A 29 -14.68 8.55 -19.11
CA ASN A 29 -14.45 7.86 -20.39
C ASN A 29 -15.49 6.78 -20.72
N GLY A 30 -16.62 6.73 -20.03
CA GLY A 30 -17.73 5.82 -20.32
C GLY A 30 -17.51 4.35 -19.93
N LEU A 31 -16.35 3.95 -19.45
CA LEU A 31 -16.02 2.60 -19.00
C LEU A 31 -15.85 2.59 -17.49
N ALA A 32 -16.88 2.12 -16.80
CA ALA A 32 -16.88 2.03 -15.34
C ALA A 32 -16.33 0.66 -14.91
N TYR A 33 -15.03 0.54 -14.76
CA TYR A 33 -14.42 -0.62 -14.10
C TYR A 33 -13.94 -0.22 -12.71
N LYS A 34 -14.57 -0.75 -11.68
CA LYS A 34 -13.91 -0.89 -10.39
C LYS A 34 -13.09 -2.18 -10.43
N TRP A 35 -11.89 -2.09 -9.92
CA TRP A 35 -11.03 -3.27 -9.81
C TRP A 35 -11.67 -4.35 -8.95
N SER A 36 -11.47 -5.60 -9.32
CA SER A 36 -11.75 -6.73 -8.44
C SER A 36 -10.82 -6.69 -7.22
N ALA A 37 -11.15 -7.47 -6.20
CA ALA A 37 -10.28 -7.62 -5.04
C ALA A 37 -8.87 -8.10 -5.44
N GLN A 38 -8.77 -9.05 -6.38
CA GLN A 38 -7.49 -9.50 -6.92
C GLN A 38 -6.73 -8.36 -7.60
N GLN A 39 -7.37 -7.57 -8.45
CA GLN A 39 -6.74 -6.44 -9.14
C GLN A 39 -6.23 -5.35 -8.19
N VAL A 40 -6.92 -5.10 -7.08
CA VAL A 40 -6.43 -4.19 -6.03
C VAL A 40 -5.12 -4.71 -5.43
N VAL A 41 -5.03 -6.01 -5.20
CA VAL A 41 -3.80 -6.65 -4.67
C VAL A 41 -2.69 -6.63 -5.70
N GLU A 42 -2.99 -6.95 -6.96
CA GLU A 42 -2.04 -6.91 -8.08
C GLU A 42 -1.42 -5.52 -8.24
N HIS A 43 -2.23 -4.47 -8.14
CA HIS A 43 -1.76 -3.09 -8.14
C HIS A 43 -0.75 -2.83 -7.02
N LEU A 44 -1.02 -3.30 -5.81
CA LEU A 44 -0.08 -3.18 -4.69
C LEU A 44 1.23 -3.93 -4.97
N VAL A 45 1.14 -5.16 -5.46
CA VAL A 45 2.31 -5.99 -5.84
C VAL A 45 3.15 -5.31 -6.91
N LEU A 46 2.53 -4.76 -7.95
CA LEU A 46 3.22 -3.98 -8.98
C LEU A 46 3.95 -2.76 -8.38
N GLY A 47 3.31 -2.06 -7.46
CA GLY A 47 3.92 -0.93 -6.75
C GLY A 47 5.14 -1.32 -5.91
N TYR A 48 5.09 -2.49 -5.23
CA TYR A 48 6.23 -3.02 -4.47
C TYR A 48 7.38 -3.41 -5.38
N ARG A 49 7.10 -4.10 -6.50
CA ARG A 49 8.10 -4.49 -7.51
C ARG A 49 8.76 -3.29 -8.16
N LEU A 50 7.99 -2.28 -8.55
CA LEU A 50 8.53 -1.05 -9.12
C LEU A 50 9.46 -0.33 -8.14
N THR A 51 9.06 -0.26 -6.87
CA THR A 51 9.90 0.32 -5.81
C THR A 51 11.17 -0.50 -5.59
N SER A 52 11.07 -1.83 -5.51
CA SER A 52 12.20 -2.74 -5.36
C SER A 52 13.21 -2.56 -6.50
N SER A 53 12.76 -2.55 -7.74
CA SER A 53 13.60 -2.33 -8.92
C SER A 53 14.34 -0.98 -8.88
N ALA A 54 13.65 0.08 -8.43
CA ALA A 54 14.28 1.39 -8.26
C ALA A 54 15.37 1.38 -7.16
N LEU A 55 15.14 0.69 -6.04
CA LEU A 55 16.11 0.55 -4.95
C LEU A 55 17.32 -0.30 -5.36
N GLU A 56 17.09 -1.44 -6.02
CA GLU A 56 18.16 -2.29 -6.56
C GLU A 56 19.03 -1.53 -7.55
N THR A 57 18.43 -0.79 -8.46
CA THR A 57 19.17 0.07 -9.39
C THR A 57 20.07 1.06 -8.64
N ARG A 58 19.64 1.61 -7.51
CA ARG A 58 20.47 2.50 -6.68
C ARG A 58 21.59 1.77 -5.98
N LEU A 59 21.30 0.62 -5.40
CA LEU A 59 22.29 -0.21 -4.72
C LEU A 59 23.39 -0.65 -5.69
N ASN A 60 23.02 -1.09 -6.90
CA ASN A 60 23.96 -1.55 -7.93
C ASN A 60 24.81 -0.40 -8.49
N LYS A 61 24.22 0.77 -8.73
CA LYS A 61 24.99 1.95 -9.17
C LYS A 61 25.91 2.52 -8.07
N GLY A 62 25.72 2.15 -6.82
CA GLY A 62 26.54 2.58 -5.69
C GLY A 62 26.48 4.08 -5.37
N ARG A 63 25.72 4.84 -6.11
CA ARG A 63 25.58 6.30 -5.97
C ARG A 63 24.13 6.74 -6.01
N LEU A 64 23.83 7.81 -5.30
CA LEU A 64 22.53 8.44 -5.33
C LEU A 64 22.26 9.17 -6.65
N SER A 65 20.99 9.35 -6.96
CA SER A 65 20.56 10.22 -8.06
C SER A 65 21.06 11.64 -7.85
N ARG A 66 21.31 12.38 -8.95
CA ARG A 66 21.55 13.83 -8.86
C ARG A 66 20.48 14.47 -7.97
N LYS A 67 20.89 15.39 -7.07
CA LYS A 67 20.01 16.13 -6.17
C LYS A 67 18.94 16.86 -7.01
N ARG A 68 17.75 16.29 -7.11
CA ARG A 68 16.63 16.92 -7.81
C ARG A 68 15.88 17.78 -6.79
N LYS A 69 15.71 19.05 -7.10
CA LYS A 69 14.88 19.94 -6.26
C LYS A 69 13.43 19.46 -6.33
N ARG A 70 12.73 19.52 -5.19
CA ARG A 70 11.29 19.24 -5.13
C ARG A 70 10.53 20.46 -5.65
N THR A 71 9.44 20.21 -6.39
CA THR A 71 8.48 21.27 -6.71
C THR A 71 7.60 21.58 -5.49
N TYR A 72 6.94 22.72 -5.49
CA TYR A 72 5.96 23.08 -4.46
C TYR A 72 4.84 22.04 -4.34
N LEU A 73 4.31 21.58 -5.49
CA LEU A 73 3.30 20.53 -5.52
C LEU A 73 3.79 19.22 -4.89
N GLN A 74 5.00 18.79 -5.19
CA GLN A 74 5.59 17.61 -4.55
C GLN A 74 5.76 17.77 -3.04
N TRP A 75 6.10 18.96 -2.58
CA TRP A 75 6.21 19.26 -1.16
C TRP A 75 4.85 19.18 -0.46
N SER A 76 3.80 19.78 -1.04
CA SER A 76 2.44 19.74 -0.47
C SER A 76 1.87 18.31 -0.46
N LEU A 77 2.08 17.53 -1.54
CA LEU A 77 1.69 16.12 -1.58
C LEU A 77 2.44 15.28 -0.54
N GLN A 78 3.75 15.50 -0.35
CA GLN A 78 4.49 14.83 0.71
C GLN A 78 3.91 15.15 2.09
N LEU A 79 3.62 16.42 2.38
CA LEU A 79 3.03 16.82 3.64
C LEU A 79 1.67 16.13 3.86
N MET A 80 0.81 16.15 2.86
CA MET A 80 -0.52 15.55 2.95
C MET A 80 -0.43 14.03 3.15
N ILE A 81 0.38 13.33 2.36
CA ILE A 81 0.44 11.87 2.37
C ILE A 81 1.31 11.36 3.51
N LEU A 82 2.52 11.88 3.66
CA LEU A 82 3.48 11.32 4.62
C LEU A 82 3.23 11.78 6.06
N THR A 83 2.68 12.97 6.27
CA THR A 83 2.38 13.49 7.60
C THR A 83 0.94 13.18 8.00
N PHE A 84 -0.03 13.56 7.17
CA PHE A 84 -1.45 13.40 7.52
C PHE A 84 -2.03 12.05 7.10
N GLY A 85 -1.31 11.22 6.36
CA GLY A 85 -1.77 9.90 5.92
C GLY A 85 -2.96 9.93 4.96
N LYS A 86 -3.15 11.04 4.25
CA LYS A 86 -4.29 11.24 3.34
C LYS A 86 -3.82 11.12 1.89
N LEU A 87 -4.34 10.12 1.18
CA LEU A 87 -4.18 10.01 -0.27
C LEU A 87 -5.33 10.76 -0.97
N PRO A 88 -5.04 11.56 -2.01
CA PRO A 88 -6.09 12.15 -2.82
C PRO A 88 -6.92 11.06 -3.49
N ARG A 89 -8.23 11.24 -3.54
CA ARG A 89 -9.14 10.34 -4.25
C ARG A 89 -9.16 10.70 -5.74
N GLY A 90 -9.44 9.71 -6.60
CA GLY A 90 -9.61 9.94 -8.04
C GLY A 90 -8.31 10.23 -8.80
N VAL A 91 -7.15 10.02 -8.19
CA VAL A 91 -5.87 10.05 -8.93
C VAL A 91 -5.75 8.75 -9.70
N PRO A 92 -5.64 8.79 -11.04
CA PRO A 92 -5.44 7.57 -11.81
C PRO A 92 -4.11 6.91 -11.44
N ALA A 93 -4.10 5.57 -11.46
CA ALA A 93 -2.86 4.83 -11.33
C ALA A 93 -1.96 5.09 -12.55
N LEU A 94 -0.66 4.95 -12.38
CA LEU A 94 0.28 4.94 -13.50
C LEU A 94 0.02 3.72 -14.37
N ASP A 95 0.26 3.82 -15.67
CA ASP A 95 0.04 2.72 -16.62
C ASP A 95 0.80 1.46 -16.21
N GLU A 96 2.03 1.59 -15.71
CA GLU A 96 2.85 0.48 -15.23
C GLU A 96 2.29 -0.19 -13.95
N LEU A 97 1.37 0.46 -13.27
CA LEU A 97 0.71 -0.04 -12.06
C LEU A 97 -0.73 -0.49 -12.32
N MET A 98 -1.19 -0.40 -13.56
CA MET A 98 -2.52 -0.89 -13.92
C MET A 98 -2.51 -2.42 -13.99
N PRO A 99 -3.35 -3.11 -13.22
CA PRO A 99 -3.53 -4.54 -13.38
C PRO A 99 -4.18 -4.79 -14.73
N VAL A 100 -3.50 -5.57 -15.57
CA VAL A 100 -4.02 -5.92 -16.90
C VAL A 100 -5.01 -7.06 -16.74
N ALA A 101 -6.21 -6.94 -17.32
CA ALA A 101 -7.20 -8.00 -17.31
C ALA A 101 -6.58 -9.30 -17.88
N GLY A 102 -6.55 -10.35 -17.06
CA GLY A 102 -5.98 -11.66 -17.44
C GLY A 102 -4.45 -11.76 -17.33
N SER A 103 -3.74 -10.74 -16.85
CA SER A 103 -2.28 -10.79 -16.67
C SER A 103 -1.84 -11.74 -15.54
N PHE A 104 -2.70 -11.95 -14.56
CA PHE A 104 -2.54 -12.96 -13.54
C PHE A 104 -3.67 -13.96 -13.68
N ALA A 105 -3.33 -15.26 -13.76
CA ALA A 105 -4.34 -16.31 -13.63
C ALA A 105 -5.11 -16.12 -12.32
N ALA A 106 -6.40 -16.49 -12.31
CA ALA A 106 -7.16 -16.48 -11.06
C ALA A 106 -6.44 -17.37 -10.03
N ILE A 107 -5.98 -16.76 -8.96
CA ILE A 107 -5.30 -17.44 -7.87
C ILE A 107 -6.17 -17.41 -6.62
N ASP A 108 -5.99 -18.41 -5.75
CA ASP A 108 -6.70 -18.41 -4.47
C ASP A 108 -6.14 -17.38 -3.49
N GLY A 109 -6.91 -17.07 -2.47
CA GLY A 109 -6.54 -16.05 -1.49
C GLY A 109 -5.24 -16.36 -0.74
N GLN A 110 -4.93 -17.64 -0.49
CA GLN A 110 -3.72 -18.05 0.17
C GLN A 110 -2.48 -17.77 -0.69
N GLN A 111 -2.56 -18.09 -1.96
CA GLN A 111 -1.48 -17.79 -2.92
C GLN A 111 -1.27 -16.27 -3.05
N LEU A 112 -2.36 -15.51 -3.17
CA LEU A 112 -2.32 -14.06 -3.27
C LEU A 112 -1.77 -13.40 -2.00
N GLY A 113 -2.14 -13.90 -0.82
CA GLY A 113 -1.61 -13.47 0.48
C GLY A 113 -0.11 -13.75 0.61
N ASN A 114 0.34 -14.92 0.18
CA ASN A 114 1.76 -15.27 0.14
C ASN A 114 2.56 -14.38 -0.80
N LEU A 115 2.00 -14.05 -1.98
CA LEU A 115 2.62 -13.15 -2.94
C LEU A 115 2.83 -11.75 -2.34
N ILE A 116 1.78 -11.17 -1.73
CA ILE A 116 1.90 -9.87 -1.04
C ILE A 116 3.03 -9.90 -0.03
N ARG A 117 3.05 -10.91 0.84
CA ARG A 117 4.07 -11.04 1.89
C ARG A 117 5.47 -11.11 1.29
N GLN A 118 5.68 -11.96 0.29
CA GLN A 118 6.99 -12.12 -0.37
C GLN A 118 7.51 -10.82 -0.96
N GLU A 119 6.68 -10.08 -1.70
CA GLU A 119 7.07 -8.83 -2.33
C GLU A 119 7.36 -7.71 -1.31
N MET A 120 6.60 -7.68 -0.23
CA MET A 120 6.83 -6.71 0.85
C MET A 120 8.11 -7.01 1.63
N ASP A 121 8.36 -8.27 1.95
CA ASP A 121 9.59 -8.69 2.65
C ASP A 121 10.83 -8.43 1.79
N ALA A 122 10.73 -8.68 0.48
CA ALA A 122 11.79 -8.37 -0.46
C ALA A 122 12.09 -6.86 -0.51
N MET A 123 11.05 -6.04 -0.63
CA MET A 123 11.17 -4.58 -0.64
C MET A 123 11.75 -4.05 0.69
N ASP A 124 11.35 -4.61 1.83
CA ASP A 124 11.85 -4.18 3.16
C ASP A 124 13.33 -4.49 3.34
N LYS A 125 13.81 -5.63 2.86
CA LYS A 125 15.24 -5.96 2.81
C LYS A 125 16.04 -4.94 1.99
N LEU A 126 15.50 -4.49 0.86
CA LEU A 126 16.12 -3.46 0.01
C LEU A 126 16.11 -2.09 0.70
N PHE A 127 15.05 -1.74 1.43
CA PHE A 127 15.04 -0.53 2.25
C PHE A 127 16.14 -0.56 3.31
N ASP A 128 16.33 -1.68 4.00
CA ASP A 128 17.40 -1.83 5.00
C ASP A 128 18.78 -1.75 4.36
N ALA A 129 18.99 -2.36 3.21
CA ALA A 129 20.23 -2.25 2.46
C ALA A 129 20.52 -0.80 2.02
N CYS A 130 19.51 -0.10 1.49
CA CYS A 130 19.62 1.30 1.13
C CYS A 130 19.88 2.19 2.36
N ARG A 131 19.25 1.90 3.50
CA ARG A 131 19.46 2.65 4.76
C ARG A 131 20.90 2.49 5.26
N ARG A 132 21.43 1.28 5.23
CA ARG A 132 22.83 1.03 5.60
C ARG A 132 23.82 1.73 4.66
N LYS A 133 23.57 1.71 3.34
CA LYS A 133 24.50 2.25 2.35
C LYS A 133 24.43 3.76 2.21
N PHE A 134 23.25 4.37 2.29
CA PHE A 134 23.01 5.77 1.96
C PHE A 134 22.51 6.62 3.15
N GLY A 135 22.30 6.02 4.31
CA GLY A 135 21.85 6.73 5.52
C GLY A 135 20.50 7.43 5.32
N MET A 136 20.47 8.73 5.61
CA MET A 136 19.28 9.58 5.53
C MET A 136 19.06 10.24 4.15
N GLU A 137 19.89 9.89 3.18
CA GLU A 137 19.79 10.50 1.85
C GLU A 137 18.55 9.99 1.08
N ARG A 138 18.18 10.74 0.05
CA ARG A 138 17.05 10.39 -0.82
C ARG A 138 17.47 9.30 -1.81
N VAL A 139 16.89 8.12 -1.66
CA VAL A 139 17.34 6.91 -2.38
C VAL A 139 16.72 6.74 -3.75
N ALA A 140 15.45 7.13 -3.92
CA ALA A 140 14.74 6.99 -5.19
C ALA A 140 13.73 8.13 -5.37
N VAL A 141 13.26 8.31 -6.61
CA VAL A 141 12.30 9.34 -7.00
C VAL A 141 10.93 8.68 -7.18
N HIS A 142 9.95 9.09 -6.39
CA HIS A 142 8.56 8.73 -6.58
C HIS A 142 7.95 9.63 -7.67
N PRO A 143 7.15 9.10 -8.61
CA PRO A 143 6.60 9.87 -9.72
C PRO A 143 5.88 11.16 -9.27
N PHE A 144 5.00 11.07 -8.29
CA PHE A 144 4.22 12.21 -7.80
C PHE A 144 4.86 12.94 -6.63
N LEU A 145 5.55 12.22 -5.73
CA LEU A 145 6.11 12.79 -4.52
C LEU A 145 7.54 13.31 -4.71
N GLY A 146 8.18 13.01 -5.84
CA GLY A 146 9.57 13.37 -6.07
C GLY A 146 10.55 12.54 -5.23
N PRO A 147 11.75 13.06 -4.95
CA PRO A 147 12.79 12.27 -4.29
C PRO A 147 12.49 12.05 -2.80
N LEU A 148 12.50 10.77 -2.38
CA LEU A 148 12.19 10.31 -1.03
C LEU A 148 13.37 9.58 -0.37
N ARG A 149 13.44 9.68 0.96
CA ARG A 149 14.30 8.88 1.84
C ARG A 149 13.65 7.52 2.10
N VAL A 150 14.39 6.58 2.66
CA VAL A 150 13.89 5.25 3.02
C VAL A 150 12.68 5.33 3.96
N ASP A 151 12.76 6.12 5.03
CA ASP A 151 11.68 6.31 5.98
C ASP A 151 10.40 6.89 5.34
N GLN A 152 10.56 7.79 4.38
CA GLN A 152 9.46 8.38 3.62
C GLN A 152 8.83 7.37 2.65
N TRP A 153 9.64 6.53 1.99
CA TRP A 153 9.14 5.43 1.17
C TRP A 153 8.34 4.41 1.99
N ARG A 154 8.88 3.97 3.13
CA ARG A 154 8.16 3.09 4.06
C ARG A 154 6.83 3.70 4.49
N ARG A 155 6.84 4.97 4.89
CA ARG A 155 5.61 5.68 5.27
C ARG A 155 4.61 5.76 4.13
N PHE A 156 5.08 6.05 2.91
CA PHE A 156 4.24 6.06 1.71
C PHE A 156 3.56 4.70 1.51
N HIS A 157 4.30 3.60 1.54
CA HIS A 157 3.70 2.27 1.36
C HIS A 157 2.73 1.88 2.46
N VAL A 158 2.94 2.33 3.70
CA VAL A 158 1.95 2.16 4.78
C VAL A 158 0.65 2.88 4.45
N VAL A 159 0.73 4.16 4.07
CA VAL A 159 -0.45 4.98 3.76
C VAL A 159 -1.17 4.44 2.52
N HIS A 160 -0.42 4.09 1.48
CA HIS A 160 -0.94 3.52 0.24
C HIS A 160 -1.62 2.18 0.47
N GLY A 161 -0.99 1.29 1.24
CA GLY A 161 -1.58 0.00 1.59
C GLY A 161 -2.85 0.12 2.44
N LEU A 162 -2.91 1.08 3.39
CA LEU A 162 -4.13 1.34 4.17
C LEU A 162 -5.27 1.88 3.30
N HIS A 163 -4.95 2.73 2.32
CA HIS A 163 -5.93 3.22 1.35
C HIS A 163 -6.54 2.05 0.56
N HIS A 164 -5.69 1.19 0.01
CA HIS A 164 -6.15 0.04 -0.76
C HIS A 164 -6.80 -1.06 0.10
N LEU A 165 -6.42 -1.20 1.37
CA LEU A 165 -7.13 -2.07 2.30
C LEU A 165 -8.60 -1.63 2.49
N THR A 166 -8.84 -0.32 2.57
CA THR A 166 -10.21 0.21 2.65
C THR A 166 -10.98 -0.07 1.36
N GLN A 167 -10.34 0.12 0.21
CA GLN A 167 -10.94 -0.21 -1.09
C GLN A 167 -11.22 -1.71 -1.22
N LEU A 168 -10.27 -2.56 -0.85
CA LEU A 168 -10.40 -4.01 -0.86
C LEU A 168 -11.60 -4.48 -0.03
N ARG A 169 -11.74 -3.97 1.19
CA ARG A 169 -12.89 -4.29 2.05
C ARG A 169 -14.20 -3.90 1.41
N SER A 170 -14.28 -2.69 0.85
CA SER A 170 -15.49 -2.23 0.16
C SER A 170 -15.86 -3.11 -1.03
N VAL A 171 -14.88 -3.59 -1.81
CA VAL A 171 -15.12 -4.51 -2.92
C VAL A 171 -15.64 -5.85 -2.40
N ILE A 172 -14.98 -6.42 -1.38
CA ILE A 172 -15.37 -7.72 -0.79
C ILE A 172 -16.78 -7.64 -0.20
N GLU A 173 -17.11 -6.56 0.50
CA GLU A 173 -18.45 -6.34 1.05
C GLU A 173 -19.55 -6.30 -0.03
N GLN A 174 -19.23 -5.78 -1.21
CA GLN A 174 -20.18 -5.74 -2.34
C GLN A 174 -20.37 -7.09 -3.01
N VAL A 175 -19.30 -7.88 -3.17
CA VAL A 175 -19.35 -9.17 -3.90
C VAL A 175 -19.64 -10.36 -2.99
N ALA A 176 -19.38 -10.26 -1.69
CA ALA A 176 -19.60 -11.32 -0.71
C ALA A 176 -20.01 -10.78 0.68
N PRO A 177 -21.14 -10.09 0.79
CA PRO A 177 -21.53 -9.40 2.00
C PRO A 177 -21.66 -10.32 3.23
N MET A 178 -21.94 -11.61 3.04
CA MET A 178 -22.09 -12.61 4.11
C MET A 178 -20.77 -13.27 4.55
N ARG A 179 -19.64 -12.98 3.90
CA ARG A 179 -18.34 -13.64 4.14
C ARG A 179 -17.28 -12.72 4.68
N VAL A 180 -17.59 -11.46 4.92
CA VAL A 180 -16.62 -10.52 5.50
C VAL A 180 -16.39 -10.88 6.98
N PRO A 181 -15.18 -11.24 7.39
CA PRO A 181 -14.87 -11.44 8.80
C PRO A 181 -15.20 -10.15 9.57
N ALA A 182 -15.80 -10.29 10.74
CA ALA A 182 -16.06 -9.16 11.62
C ALA A 182 -14.77 -8.31 11.79
N PRO A 183 -14.88 -6.99 11.84
CA PRO A 183 -13.71 -6.15 12.09
C PRO A 183 -13.03 -6.62 13.36
N ILE A 184 -11.75 -6.97 13.27
CA ILE A 184 -10.96 -7.29 14.46
C ILE A 184 -10.97 -6.02 15.28
N ALA A 185 -11.69 -6.04 16.41
CA ALA A 185 -11.62 -4.98 17.41
C ALA A 185 -10.15 -4.89 17.85
N GLY A 186 -9.44 -3.98 17.24
CA GLY A 186 -8.13 -3.58 17.76
C GLY A 186 -8.39 -2.93 19.13
N PRO A 187 -7.46 -3.06 20.10
CA PRO A 187 -7.61 -2.39 21.36
C PRO A 187 -7.87 -0.91 21.11
N THR A 188 -9.01 -0.43 21.57
CA THR A 188 -9.37 0.99 21.50
C THR A 188 -8.30 1.77 22.25
N LEU A 189 -7.82 2.84 21.65
CA LEU A 189 -6.80 3.76 22.21
C LEU A 189 -7.14 4.26 23.63
N VAL A 190 -8.38 4.07 24.08
CA VAL A 190 -8.87 4.48 25.39
C VAL A 190 -8.39 3.56 26.53
N GLU A 191 -8.06 2.31 26.24
CA GLU A 191 -7.67 1.36 27.30
C GLU A 191 -6.18 1.48 27.72
N LYS A 192 -5.38 2.25 27.02
CA LYS A 192 -3.96 2.46 27.33
C LYS A 192 -3.64 3.67 28.21
N LEU A 193 -4.65 4.41 28.68
CA LEU A 193 -4.45 5.62 29.48
C LEU A 193 -4.85 5.45 30.97
N HIS A 194 -5.10 4.24 31.43
CA HIS A 194 -5.29 4.02 32.87
C HIS A 194 -3.94 3.82 33.54
N VAL A 195 -3.26 4.92 33.82
CA VAL A 195 -2.11 4.95 34.74
C VAL A 195 -2.69 4.91 36.16
N PRO A 196 -2.39 3.88 36.97
CA PRO A 196 -2.85 3.89 38.37
C PRO A 196 -2.13 5.00 39.11
N SER A 197 -2.93 5.91 39.66
CA SER A 197 -2.47 6.97 40.57
C SER A 197 -1.75 6.35 41.76
N GLN A 198 -0.44 6.56 41.87
CA GLN A 198 0.32 6.24 43.07
C GLN A 198 -0.07 7.24 44.16
N ARG A 199 -0.65 6.74 45.24
CA ARG A 199 -0.82 7.53 46.46
C ARG A 199 0.53 7.78 47.11
N PRO A 200 0.79 9.00 47.62
CA PRO A 200 1.98 9.22 48.42
C PRO A 200 1.83 8.52 49.75
N LEU A 201 2.85 7.81 50.18
CA LEU A 201 3.00 7.28 51.53
C LEU A 201 3.30 8.45 52.48
N ALA A 202 2.54 8.51 53.55
CA ALA A 202 2.75 9.38 54.68
C ALA A 202 3.96 8.91 55.53
#